data_44a6d378b0115cc23d03210d53e7383e
#
_entry.id   44a6d378b0115cc23d03210d53e7383e
#
_cell.length_a   1.000
_cell.length_b   1.000
_cell.length_c   1.000
_cell.angle_alpha   90.00
_cell.angle_beta   90.00
_cell.angle_gamma   90.00
#
_symmetry.space_group_name_H-M   'P 1'
#
loop_
_entity.id
_entity.type
_entity.pdbx_description
1 polymer ?
#
loop_
_entity_poly.entity_id
_entity_poly.type
_entity_poly.pdbx_seq_one_letter_code
_entity_poly.pdbx_strand_id
1 'polypeptide(L)'
;VSPRAEGPEVRRVGPEAAGVVADVVREAFADRPALDPPTDALSDTEESIAERLARGCGLLVVVDDEVVGAVQLDPSPDHETVFLRRFGLTPAARGTGAAHALVRTALRTAAELEAGKARRAIVVAREELPHTARFWERQGFTEIGRRSPYVELGRGLPTWVDVPDGDAMRELGGRVARQLRAGDVLVLSGELGAGKTTFTQGLGAGLGVRGDVTSPTFVIARVHPSLSDGPALVHVDAYRLDGAAELDDLDLDTDLDEAVTVVEWGEGLAEALSDAPLEVRIHRATAGDAPLDGPDPRRVEIDPIGGRWVGVRF
;
A
#
# COMPACT_ATOMS: atom_id res chain seq x y z
N VAL A 1 -14.17 25.00 -22.89
CA VAL A 1 -13.62 23.73 -22.34
C VAL A 1 -12.53 24.16 -21.42
N SER A 2 -12.80 24.18 -20.12
CA SER A 2 -11.74 24.37 -19.10
C SER A 2 -10.76 23.20 -19.17
N PRO A 3 -9.44 23.42 -19.10
CA PRO A 3 -8.48 22.34 -19.00
C PRO A 3 -8.84 21.51 -17.75
N ARG A 4 -8.89 20.18 -17.89
CA ARG A 4 -8.94 19.28 -16.74
C ARG A 4 -7.73 19.63 -15.87
N ALA A 5 -7.96 20.00 -14.62
CA ALA A 5 -6.90 20.11 -13.66
C ALA A 5 -6.14 18.77 -13.69
N GLU A 6 -4.88 18.81 -14.10
CA GLU A 6 -4.00 17.63 -14.00
C GLU A 6 -3.87 17.30 -12.52
N GLY A 7 -4.01 16.01 -12.19
CA GLY A 7 -3.91 15.57 -10.80
C GLY A 7 -2.50 15.86 -10.25
N PRO A 8 -2.29 15.74 -8.93
CA PRO A 8 -1.00 16.05 -8.31
C PRO A 8 0.12 15.18 -8.90
N GLU A 9 1.18 15.83 -9.39
CA GLU A 9 2.39 15.19 -9.90
C GLU A 9 3.39 15.01 -8.76
N VAL A 10 3.99 13.82 -8.63
CA VAL A 10 5.05 13.57 -7.64
C VAL A 10 6.38 13.36 -8.35
N ARG A 11 7.38 14.17 -7.98
CA ARG A 11 8.73 14.17 -8.56
C ARG A 11 9.75 13.67 -7.53
N ARG A 12 10.57 12.70 -7.94
CA ARG A 12 11.73 12.26 -7.14
C ARG A 12 12.87 13.24 -7.31
N VAL A 13 13.52 13.60 -6.19
CA VAL A 13 14.59 14.59 -6.15
C VAL A 13 15.76 14.11 -5.28
N GLY A 14 16.94 14.64 -5.57
CA GLY A 14 18.17 14.41 -4.83
C GLY A 14 18.61 15.62 -4.00
N PRO A 15 19.92 15.66 -3.62
CA PRO A 15 20.51 16.73 -2.80
C PRO A 15 20.35 18.15 -3.37
N GLU A 16 20.24 18.27 -4.69
CA GLU A 16 20.04 19.54 -5.40
C GLU A 16 18.75 20.27 -5.02
N ALA A 17 17.75 19.52 -4.51
CA ALA A 17 16.48 20.08 -4.11
C ALA A 17 16.39 20.43 -2.61
N ALA A 18 17.51 20.39 -1.87
CA ALA A 18 17.51 20.57 -0.42
C ALA A 18 16.88 21.90 0.02
N GLY A 19 17.14 22.99 -0.70
CA GLY A 19 16.53 24.30 -0.44
C GLY A 19 15.02 24.29 -0.60
N VAL A 20 14.50 23.69 -1.68
CA VAL A 20 13.05 23.58 -1.93
C VAL A 20 12.39 22.73 -0.84
N VAL A 21 13.00 21.60 -0.47
CA VAL A 21 12.51 20.75 0.62
C VAL A 21 12.48 21.50 1.94
N ALA A 22 13.53 22.30 2.25
CA ALA A 22 13.60 23.11 3.46
C ALA A 22 12.47 24.13 3.53
N ASP A 23 12.20 24.83 2.41
CA ASP A 23 11.15 25.85 2.35
C ASP A 23 9.75 25.23 2.56
N VAL A 24 9.44 24.15 1.85
CA VAL A 24 8.17 23.41 2.01
C VAL A 24 8.00 22.91 3.44
N VAL A 25 9.03 22.31 4.04
CA VAL A 25 8.98 21.83 5.43
C VAL A 25 8.76 22.99 6.39
N ARG A 26 9.46 24.10 6.22
CA ARG A 26 9.32 25.31 7.06
C ARG A 26 7.89 25.84 7.00
N GLU A 27 7.32 25.99 5.81
CA GLU A 27 5.94 26.43 5.62
C GLU A 27 4.93 25.45 6.23
N ALA A 28 5.06 24.15 5.93
CA ALA A 28 4.14 23.11 6.42
C ALA A 28 4.17 22.94 7.95
N PHE A 29 5.25 23.37 8.61
CA PHE A 29 5.43 23.23 10.05
C PHE A 29 5.26 24.56 10.81
N ALA A 30 5.10 25.69 10.11
CA ALA A 30 5.04 27.02 10.72
C ALA A 30 3.88 27.19 11.72
N ASP A 31 2.72 26.61 11.40
CA ASP A 31 1.50 26.72 12.22
C ASP A 31 1.38 25.62 13.30
N ARG A 32 2.41 24.78 13.49
CA ARG A 32 2.38 23.75 14.53
C ARG A 32 2.53 24.38 15.91
N PRO A 33 1.83 23.83 16.92
CA PRO A 33 2.01 24.29 18.30
C PRO A 33 3.47 24.05 18.75
N ALA A 34 3.91 24.85 19.73
CA ALA A 34 5.19 24.60 20.38
C ALA A 34 5.16 23.23 21.06
N LEU A 35 6.20 22.42 20.79
CA LEU A 35 6.35 21.06 21.33
C LEU A 35 7.52 21.01 22.30
N ASP A 36 7.46 20.10 23.29
CA ASP A 36 8.54 19.84 24.23
C ASP A 36 8.92 18.35 24.20
N PRO A 37 10.17 18.00 23.80
CA PRO A 37 11.20 18.86 23.22
C PRO A 37 10.77 19.44 21.85
N PRO A 38 11.39 20.57 21.41
CA PRO A 38 11.09 21.16 20.11
C PRO A 38 11.30 20.17 18.95
N THR A 39 10.56 20.38 17.85
CA THR A 39 10.77 19.54 16.65
C THR A 39 12.08 19.87 15.97
N ASP A 40 12.89 18.85 15.66
CA ASP A 40 14.13 19.00 14.89
C ASP A 40 13.89 19.49 13.46
N ALA A 41 12.64 19.42 12.97
CA ALA A 41 12.31 19.81 11.60
C ALA A 41 12.59 21.28 11.29
N LEU A 42 12.45 22.16 12.29
CA LEU A 42 12.69 23.60 12.14
C LEU A 42 14.17 23.98 12.31
N SER A 43 15.00 23.08 12.85
CA SER A 43 16.44 23.26 13.01
C SER A 43 17.26 22.64 11.87
N ASP A 44 16.62 21.95 10.94
CA ASP A 44 17.28 21.38 9.76
C ASP A 44 17.88 22.51 8.89
N THR A 45 19.14 22.34 8.52
CA THR A 45 19.81 23.18 7.53
C THR A 45 19.71 22.54 6.14
N GLU A 46 19.88 23.33 5.08
CA GLU A 46 19.93 22.78 3.72
C GLU A 46 21.02 21.71 3.59
N GLU A 47 22.15 21.88 4.28
CA GLU A 47 23.26 20.92 4.31
C GLU A 47 22.83 19.58 4.92
N SER A 48 22.14 19.60 6.07
CA SER A 48 21.62 18.39 6.73
C SER A 48 20.53 17.69 5.92
N ILE A 49 19.72 18.45 5.20
CA ILE A 49 18.71 17.92 4.27
C ILE A 49 19.41 17.29 3.06
N ALA A 50 20.38 17.98 2.44
CA ALA A 50 21.14 17.46 1.31
C ALA A 50 21.85 16.14 1.63
N GLU A 51 22.47 16.03 2.81
CA GLU A 51 23.08 14.77 3.27
C GLU A 51 22.08 13.62 3.38
N ARG A 52 20.87 13.87 3.91
CA ARG A 52 19.81 12.83 3.98
C ARG A 52 19.32 12.45 2.59
N LEU A 53 19.11 13.42 1.70
CA LEU A 53 18.70 13.16 0.33
C LEU A 53 19.76 12.38 -0.45
N ALA A 54 21.04 12.55 -0.13
CA ALA A 54 22.14 11.79 -0.74
C ALA A 54 22.17 10.32 -0.31
N ARG A 55 21.73 10.00 0.93
CA ARG A 55 21.63 8.61 1.41
C ARG A 55 20.38 7.89 0.90
N GLY A 56 19.32 8.63 0.67
CA GLY A 56 18.04 8.12 0.19
C GLY A 56 17.53 8.89 -1.01
N CYS A 57 16.42 9.57 -0.86
CA CYS A 57 15.90 10.55 -1.82
C CYS A 57 14.83 11.44 -1.17
N GLY A 58 14.39 12.47 -1.90
CA GLY A 58 13.21 13.25 -1.60
C GLY A 58 12.10 13.01 -2.62
N LEU A 59 10.87 13.30 -2.23
CA LEU A 59 9.76 13.46 -3.15
C LEU A 59 9.13 14.83 -2.94
N LEU A 60 8.81 15.50 -4.02
CA LEU A 60 8.04 16.74 -4.05
C LEU A 60 6.71 16.47 -4.75
N VAL A 61 5.61 16.96 -4.20
CA VAL A 61 4.33 16.95 -4.88
C VAL A 61 4.01 18.33 -5.44
N VAL A 62 3.63 18.37 -6.70
CA VAL A 62 3.36 19.57 -7.49
C VAL A 62 1.89 19.58 -7.88
N VAL A 63 1.23 20.72 -7.71
CA VAL A 63 -0.15 20.99 -8.14
C VAL A 63 -0.15 22.34 -8.83
N ASP A 64 -0.69 22.43 -10.03
CA ASP A 64 -0.74 23.67 -10.83
C ASP A 64 0.62 24.40 -10.92
N ASP A 65 1.70 23.61 -11.20
CA ASP A 65 3.09 24.05 -11.28
C ASP A 65 3.71 24.57 -9.96
N GLU A 66 3.01 24.49 -8.84
CA GLU A 66 3.49 24.88 -7.53
C GLU A 66 3.88 23.65 -6.68
N VAL A 67 5.02 23.70 -5.98
CA VAL A 67 5.43 22.66 -5.04
C VAL A 67 4.65 22.83 -3.74
N VAL A 68 3.72 21.90 -3.47
CA VAL A 68 2.80 21.99 -2.33
C VAL A 68 3.08 20.96 -1.24
N GLY A 69 4.12 20.15 -1.38
CA GLY A 69 4.48 19.20 -0.33
C GLY A 69 5.79 18.48 -0.60
N ALA A 70 6.35 17.92 0.47
CA ALA A 70 7.60 17.19 0.45
C ALA A 70 7.63 16.04 1.45
N VAL A 71 8.47 15.02 1.17
CA VAL A 71 8.86 13.97 2.11
C VAL A 71 10.30 13.53 1.81
N GLN A 72 11.05 13.18 2.84
CA GLN A 72 12.38 12.57 2.73
C GLN A 72 12.28 11.08 3.04
N LEU A 73 12.87 10.25 2.19
CA LEU A 73 13.02 8.82 2.38
C LEU A 73 14.44 8.53 2.86
N ASP A 74 14.58 8.09 4.11
CA ASP A 74 15.85 7.89 4.79
C ASP A 74 16.01 6.40 5.12
N PRO A 75 16.79 5.62 4.31
CA PRO A 75 17.03 4.21 4.59
C PRO A 75 17.77 4.01 5.90
N SER A 76 17.35 3.00 6.67
CA SER A 76 18.01 2.59 7.89
C SER A 76 19.25 1.72 7.57
N PRO A 77 20.26 1.67 8.46
CA PRO A 77 21.43 0.81 8.28
C PRO A 77 21.12 -0.70 8.21
N ASP A 78 19.93 -1.14 8.63
CA ASP A 78 19.48 -2.53 8.47
C ASP A 78 19.09 -2.87 7.03
N HIS A 79 18.96 -1.87 6.15
CA HIS A 79 18.50 -1.97 4.76
C HIS A 79 17.07 -2.54 4.60
N GLU A 80 16.37 -2.83 5.69
CA GLU A 80 15.02 -3.38 5.67
C GLU A 80 13.94 -2.32 5.99
N THR A 81 14.37 -1.18 6.52
CA THR A 81 13.50 -0.10 6.97
C THR A 81 13.79 1.20 6.21
N VAL A 82 12.74 1.90 5.79
CA VAL A 82 12.82 3.26 5.27
C VAL A 82 12.01 4.20 6.16
N PHE A 83 12.64 5.21 6.72
CA PHE A 83 11.93 6.25 7.45
C PHE A 83 11.38 7.31 6.49
N LEU A 84 10.09 7.61 6.59
CA LEU A 84 9.47 8.75 5.92
C LEU A 84 9.59 9.96 6.84
N ARG A 85 10.57 10.81 6.58
CA ARG A 85 10.87 11.98 7.41
C ARG A 85 10.36 13.25 6.78
N ARG A 86 10.05 14.24 7.61
CA ARG A 86 9.70 15.60 7.16
C ARG A 86 8.55 15.62 6.15
N PHE A 87 7.59 14.71 6.31
CA PHE A 87 6.37 14.77 5.53
C PHE A 87 5.62 16.06 5.87
N GLY A 88 5.51 16.93 4.89
CA GLY A 88 4.88 18.24 5.05
C GLY A 88 4.09 18.60 3.79
N LEU A 89 2.95 19.25 4.00
CA LEU A 89 2.08 19.77 2.96
C LEU A 89 1.74 21.21 3.30
N THR A 90 1.87 22.11 2.34
CA THR A 90 1.46 23.50 2.48
C THR A 90 -0.07 23.62 2.50
N PRO A 91 -0.64 24.73 2.96
CA PRO A 91 -2.09 24.95 2.91
C PRO A 91 -2.68 24.81 1.49
N ALA A 92 -1.91 25.10 0.44
CA ALA A 92 -2.32 24.98 -0.96
C ALA A 92 -2.62 23.53 -1.38
N ALA A 93 -2.06 22.53 -0.69
CA ALA A 93 -2.32 21.11 -0.96
C ALA A 93 -3.73 20.63 -0.56
N ARG A 94 -4.51 21.43 0.18
CA ARG A 94 -5.81 21.01 0.71
C ARG A 94 -6.81 20.70 -0.39
N GLY A 95 -7.45 19.51 -0.32
CA GLY A 95 -8.48 19.09 -1.28
C GLY A 95 -7.98 18.66 -2.65
N THR A 96 -6.65 18.71 -2.91
CA THR A 96 -6.07 18.37 -4.22
C THR A 96 -5.74 16.88 -4.40
N GLY A 97 -5.78 16.08 -3.34
CA GLY A 97 -5.30 14.69 -3.36
C GLY A 97 -3.77 14.55 -3.19
N ALA A 98 -3.04 15.66 -3.07
CA ALA A 98 -1.57 15.68 -2.98
C ALA A 98 -1.02 14.82 -1.84
N ALA A 99 -1.68 14.81 -0.67
CA ALA A 99 -1.27 13.98 0.47
C ALA A 99 -1.25 12.49 0.12
N HIS A 100 -2.32 11.99 -0.48
CA HIS A 100 -2.46 10.58 -0.86
C HIS A 100 -1.46 10.21 -1.97
N ALA A 101 -1.33 11.07 -2.99
CA ALA A 101 -0.37 10.86 -4.08
C ALA A 101 1.07 10.79 -3.55
N LEU A 102 1.44 11.69 -2.63
CA LEU A 102 2.78 11.73 -2.03
C LEU A 102 3.06 10.48 -1.20
N VAL A 103 2.13 10.04 -0.33
CA VAL A 103 2.29 8.81 0.48
C VAL A 103 2.40 7.58 -0.41
N ARG A 104 1.51 7.41 -1.37
CA ARG A 104 1.53 6.26 -2.28
C ARG A 104 2.85 6.17 -3.06
N THR A 105 3.32 7.31 -3.60
CA THR A 105 4.61 7.35 -4.30
C THR A 105 5.77 7.12 -3.35
N ALA A 106 5.71 7.62 -2.10
CA ALA A 106 6.75 7.39 -1.11
C ALA A 106 6.89 5.89 -0.75
N LEU A 107 5.78 5.17 -0.58
CA LEU A 107 5.81 3.73 -0.30
C LEU A 107 6.39 2.94 -1.47
N ARG A 108 6.01 3.26 -2.71
CA ARG A 108 6.56 2.63 -3.92
C ARG A 108 8.05 2.91 -4.07
N THR A 109 8.45 4.17 -3.92
CA THR A 109 9.87 4.55 -4.00
C THR A 109 10.67 3.89 -2.87
N ALA A 110 10.13 3.82 -1.64
CA ALA A 110 10.78 3.14 -0.52
C ALA A 110 11.01 1.65 -0.80
N ALA A 111 10.06 0.96 -1.45
CA ALA A 111 10.19 -0.44 -1.85
C ALA A 111 11.31 -0.67 -2.89
N GLU A 112 11.62 0.33 -3.71
CA GLU A 112 12.69 0.29 -4.73
C GLU A 112 14.06 0.63 -4.15
N LEU A 113 14.12 1.32 -3.01
CA LEU A 113 15.38 1.65 -2.34
C LEU A 113 16.10 0.38 -1.88
N GLU A 114 17.40 0.51 -1.67
CA GLU A 114 18.25 -0.59 -1.18
C GLU A 114 18.15 -1.87 -2.04
N ALA A 115 18.01 -1.69 -3.37
CA ALA A 115 17.83 -2.77 -4.33
C ALA A 115 16.65 -3.71 -3.98
N GLY A 116 15.56 -3.13 -3.45
CA GLY A 116 14.34 -3.86 -3.09
C GLY A 116 14.46 -4.69 -1.81
N LYS A 117 15.42 -4.41 -0.95
CA LYS A 117 15.55 -5.09 0.36
C LYS A 117 14.62 -4.52 1.42
N ALA A 118 14.23 -3.26 1.28
CA ALA A 118 13.32 -2.61 2.21
C ALA A 118 11.98 -3.37 2.30
N ARG A 119 11.47 -3.53 3.52
CA ARG A 119 10.25 -4.31 3.83
C ARG A 119 9.18 -3.48 4.50
N ARG A 120 9.59 -2.40 5.15
CA ARG A 120 8.68 -1.56 5.92
C ARG A 120 9.05 -0.08 5.83
N ALA A 121 8.03 0.75 5.85
CA ALA A 121 8.17 2.18 6.09
C ALA A 121 7.81 2.49 7.55
N ILE A 122 8.52 3.43 8.14
CA ILE A 122 8.25 3.94 9.50
C ILE A 122 8.11 5.46 9.43
N VAL A 123 7.11 5.95 10.15
CA VAL A 123 6.93 7.36 10.47
C VAL A 123 6.97 7.56 11.97
N VAL A 124 7.48 8.70 12.41
CA VAL A 124 7.47 9.08 13.82
C VAL A 124 6.55 10.28 13.99
N ALA A 125 5.48 10.08 14.74
CA ALA A 125 4.52 11.11 15.13
C ALA A 125 4.77 11.58 16.57
N ARG A 126 4.10 12.64 16.98
CA ARG A 126 4.12 13.17 18.34
C ARG A 126 2.77 12.92 19.01
N GLU A 127 2.78 12.51 20.29
CA GLU A 127 1.56 12.29 21.09
C GLU A 127 0.70 13.55 21.18
N GLU A 128 1.33 14.73 21.23
CA GLU A 128 0.64 16.03 21.28
C GLU A 128 -0.06 16.40 19.97
N LEU A 129 0.21 15.65 18.90
CA LEU A 129 -0.37 15.86 17.57
C LEU A 129 -1.20 14.64 17.11
N PRO A 130 -2.29 14.29 17.79
CA PRO A 130 -3.06 13.07 17.51
C PRO A 130 -3.64 13.02 16.10
N HIS A 131 -3.89 14.19 15.49
CA HIS A 131 -4.34 14.27 14.10
C HIS A 131 -3.28 13.73 13.10
N THR A 132 -1.99 13.85 13.44
CA THR A 132 -0.90 13.31 12.61
C THR A 132 -0.91 11.78 12.65
N ALA A 133 -1.04 11.17 13.84
CA ALA A 133 -1.14 9.71 13.96
C ALA A 133 -2.35 9.18 13.19
N ARG A 134 -3.53 9.78 13.38
CA ARG A 134 -4.76 9.41 12.65
C ARG A 134 -4.64 9.56 11.14
N PHE A 135 -3.87 10.54 10.65
CA PHE A 135 -3.59 10.67 9.22
C PHE A 135 -2.85 9.43 8.72
N TRP A 136 -1.78 9.01 9.42
CA TRP A 136 -0.98 7.85 9.04
C TRP A 136 -1.75 6.54 9.18
N GLU A 137 -2.59 6.39 10.22
CA GLU A 137 -3.48 5.24 10.38
C GLU A 137 -4.40 5.07 9.17
N ARG A 138 -4.99 6.16 8.67
CA ARG A 138 -5.79 6.15 7.43
C ARG A 138 -4.97 5.84 6.16
N GLN A 139 -3.65 5.93 6.23
CA GLN A 139 -2.74 5.48 5.16
C GLN A 139 -2.24 4.03 5.39
N GLY A 140 -2.87 3.29 6.30
CA GLY A 140 -2.55 1.89 6.59
C GLY A 140 -1.34 1.69 7.49
N PHE A 141 -0.84 2.73 8.15
CA PHE A 141 0.19 2.59 9.18
C PHE A 141 -0.45 2.20 10.52
N THR A 142 0.28 1.45 11.32
CA THR A 142 -0.15 1.02 12.67
C THR A 142 0.94 1.34 13.67
N GLU A 143 0.57 1.69 14.90
CA GLU A 143 1.52 1.89 15.97
C GLU A 143 2.31 0.59 16.23
N ILE A 144 3.63 0.69 16.15
CA ILE A 144 4.57 -0.41 16.37
C ILE A 144 5.47 -0.17 17.58
N GLY A 145 5.49 1.04 18.09
CA GLY A 145 6.29 1.41 19.26
C GLY A 145 5.92 2.79 19.77
N ARG A 146 6.15 2.99 21.08
CA ARG A 146 5.91 4.28 21.74
C ARG A 146 7.00 4.57 22.76
N ARG A 147 7.55 5.75 22.65
CA ARG A 147 8.49 6.31 23.63
C ARG A 147 8.19 7.79 23.77
N SER A 148 7.40 8.13 24.78
CA SER A 148 6.91 9.52 24.97
C SER A 148 8.03 10.56 24.78
N PRO A 149 7.77 11.61 24.01
CA PRO A 149 6.52 11.98 23.37
C PRO A 149 6.35 11.43 21.94
N TYR A 150 7.12 10.43 21.55
CA TYR A 150 7.17 9.88 20.18
C TYR A 150 6.35 8.59 20.05
N VAL A 151 5.59 8.52 18.95
CA VAL A 151 4.83 7.33 18.51
C VAL A 151 5.40 6.90 17.17
N GLU A 152 5.87 5.67 17.10
CA GLU A 152 6.34 5.05 15.86
C GLU A 152 5.20 4.29 15.21
N LEU A 153 4.89 4.65 13.96
CA LEU A 153 3.91 3.93 13.16
C LEU A 153 4.61 3.27 11.98
N GLY A 154 4.30 2.00 11.75
CA GLY A 154 4.91 1.20 10.70
C GLY A 154 3.87 0.66 9.71
N ARG A 155 4.30 0.45 8.47
CA ARG A 155 3.54 -0.20 7.41
C ARG A 155 4.47 -1.07 6.58
N GLY A 156 3.96 -2.21 6.09
CA GLY A 156 4.64 -3.00 5.07
C GLY A 156 4.79 -2.21 3.75
N LEU A 157 5.83 -2.51 2.99
CA LEU A 157 6.05 -1.91 1.67
C LEU A 157 5.47 -2.80 0.57
N PRO A 158 4.96 -2.21 -0.52
CA PRO A 158 4.45 -2.98 -1.65
C PRO A 158 5.57 -3.79 -2.32
N THR A 159 5.23 -4.98 -2.80
CA THR A 159 6.12 -5.87 -3.54
C THR A 159 5.62 -6.02 -4.97
N TRP A 160 6.53 -6.00 -5.94
CA TRP A 160 6.23 -6.18 -7.34
C TRP A 160 6.79 -7.51 -7.85
N VAL A 161 5.97 -8.29 -8.54
CA VAL A 161 6.35 -9.59 -9.09
C VAL A 161 5.99 -9.63 -10.58
N ASP A 162 6.97 -9.92 -11.43
CA ASP A 162 6.72 -10.20 -12.83
C ASP A 162 6.28 -11.66 -13.00
N VAL A 163 5.15 -11.85 -13.67
CA VAL A 163 4.46 -13.13 -13.82
C VAL A 163 4.31 -13.41 -15.31
N PRO A 164 5.12 -14.30 -15.88
CA PRO A 164 5.16 -14.54 -17.31
C PRO A 164 3.92 -15.27 -17.86
N ASP A 165 3.27 -16.11 -17.06
CA ASP A 165 2.17 -16.97 -17.48
C ASP A 165 1.24 -17.38 -16.34
N GLY A 166 0.24 -18.20 -16.65
CA GLY A 166 -0.75 -18.67 -15.67
C GLY A 166 -0.20 -19.63 -14.63
N ASP A 167 0.84 -20.41 -14.95
CA ASP A 167 1.46 -21.32 -13.98
C ASP A 167 2.26 -20.54 -12.95
N ALA A 168 3.02 -19.53 -13.37
CA ALA A 168 3.70 -18.61 -12.49
C ALA A 168 2.70 -17.79 -11.61
N MET A 169 1.49 -17.48 -12.13
CA MET A 169 0.44 -16.84 -11.35
C MET A 169 -0.08 -17.75 -10.23
N ARG A 170 -0.31 -19.04 -10.53
CA ARG A 170 -0.70 -20.04 -9.51
C ARG A 170 0.39 -20.23 -8.47
N GLU A 171 1.65 -20.29 -8.92
CA GLU A 171 2.80 -20.38 -8.01
C GLU A 171 2.89 -19.17 -7.09
N LEU A 172 2.67 -17.95 -7.60
CA LEU A 172 2.62 -16.73 -6.79
C LEU A 172 1.50 -16.83 -5.74
N GLY A 173 0.28 -17.21 -6.14
CA GLY A 173 -0.84 -17.44 -5.21
C GLY A 173 -0.48 -18.43 -4.12
N GLY A 174 0.16 -19.55 -4.45
CA GLY A 174 0.63 -20.54 -3.50
C GLY A 174 1.74 -20.03 -2.56
N ARG A 175 2.62 -19.13 -3.03
CA ARG A 175 3.59 -18.46 -2.14
C ARG A 175 2.92 -17.53 -1.15
N VAL A 176 1.95 -16.73 -1.61
CA VAL A 176 1.18 -15.81 -0.75
C VAL A 176 0.41 -16.61 0.30
N ALA A 177 -0.23 -17.72 -0.08
CA ALA A 177 -1.00 -18.58 0.82
C ALA A 177 -0.20 -19.01 2.07
N ARG A 178 1.11 -19.23 1.95
CA ARG A 178 1.97 -19.61 3.08
C ARG A 178 2.14 -18.52 4.15
N GLN A 179 1.78 -17.28 3.83
CA GLN A 179 1.84 -16.14 4.76
C GLN A 179 0.48 -15.87 5.41
N LEU A 180 -0.58 -16.51 4.91
CA LEU A 180 -1.95 -16.26 5.34
C LEU A 180 -2.34 -17.11 6.56
N ARG A 181 -3.29 -16.60 7.31
CA ARG A 181 -3.94 -17.25 8.44
C ARG A 181 -5.44 -16.94 8.43
N ALA A 182 -6.20 -17.64 9.22
CA ALA A 182 -7.60 -17.31 9.47
C ALA A 182 -7.78 -15.84 9.86
N GLY A 183 -8.81 -15.20 9.34
CA GLY A 183 -9.11 -13.79 9.50
C GLY A 183 -8.41 -12.86 8.50
N ASP A 184 -7.49 -13.35 7.65
CA ASP A 184 -6.86 -12.49 6.64
C ASP A 184 -7.81 -12.26 5.44
N VAL A 185 -7.88 -11.00 4.98
CA VAL A 185 -8.69 -10.57 3.83
C VAL A 185 -7.76 -10.12 2.69
N LEU A 186 -7.98 -10.66 1.49
CA LEU A 186 -7.30 -10.27 0.27
C LEU A 186 -8.27 -9.57 -0.69
N VAL A 187 -7.83 -8.46 -1.26
CA VAL A 187 -8.56 -7.71 -2.29
C VAL A 187 -7.85 -7.86 -3.61
N LEU A 188 -8.48 -8.51 -4.58
CA LEU A 188 -7.91 -8.71 -5.91
C LEU A 188 -8.51 -7.71 -6.90
N SER A 189 -7.67 -6.87 -7.49
CA SER A 189 -8.04 -5.95 -8.55
C SER A 189 -7.25 -6.18 -9.84
N GLY A 190 -7.82 -5.74 -10.95
CA GLY A 190 -7.24 -5.89 -12.28
C GLY A 190 -8.32 -6.07 -13.33
N GLU A 191 -7.99 -5.81 -14.59
CA GLU A 191 -8.91 -5.92 -15.73
C GLU A 191 -9.52 -7.32 -15.88
N LEU A 192 -10.58 -7.42 -16.66
CA LEU A 192 -11.15 -8.72 -17.03
C LEU A 192 -10.09 -9.60 -17.73
N GLY A 193 -9.93 -10.83 -17.27
CA GLY A 193 -8.89 -11.73 -17.79
C GLY A 193 -7.46 -11.43 -17.28
N ALA A 194 -7.27 -10.54 -16.32
CA ALA A 194 -5.94 -10.25 -15.74
C ALA A 194 -5.32 -11.44 -15.01
N GLY A 195 -6.13 -12.41 -14.53
CA GLY A 195 -5.63 -13.60 -13.86
C GLY A 195 -6.00 -13.66 -12.36
N LYS A 196 -7.00 -12.90 -11.91
CA LYS A 196 -7.47 -12.90 -10.51
C LYS A 196 -7.85 -14.30 -10.04
N THR A 197 -8.74 -14.96 -10.76
CA THR A 197 -9.15 -16.34 -10.46
C THR A 197 -7.98 -17.34 -10.56
N THR A 198 -7.03 -17.12 -11.49
CA THR A 198 -5.82 -17.96 -11.60
C THR A 198 -4.94 -17.81 -10.35
N PHE A 199 -4.78 -16.60 -9.83
CA PHE A 199 -4.10 -16.34 -8.56
C PHE A 199 -4.83 -17.03 -7.40
N THR A 200 -6.18 -16.91 -7.35
CA THR A 200 -7.01 -17.54 -6.31
C THR A 200 -6.96 -19.07 -6.36
N GLN A 201 -6.82 -19.67 -7.55
CA GLN A 201 -6.57 -21.12 -7.70
C GLN A 201 -5.25 -21.53 -7.02
N GLY A 202 -4.19 -20.77 -7.25
CA GLY A 202 -2.90 -21.01 -6.59
C GLY A 202 -2.99 -20.84 -5.07
N LEU A 203 -3.73 -19.83 -4.64
CA LEU A 203 -3.97 -19.55 -3.22
C LEU A 203 -4.74 -20.71 -2.55
N GLY A 204 -5.82 -21.19 -3.16
CA GLY A 204 -6.59 -22.35 -2.67
C GLY A 204 -5.77 -23.63 -2.60
N ALA A 205 -4.91 -23.87 -3.63
CA ALA A 205 -3.97 -25.00 -3.61
C ALA A 205 -2.97 -24.87 -2.45
N GLY A 206 -2.44 -23.65 -2.21
CA GLY A 206 -1.49 -23.37 -1.13
C GLY A 206 -2.10 -23.48 0.28
N LEU A 207 -3.39 -23.17 0.43
CA LEU A 207 -4.16 -23.34 1.67
C LEU A 207 -4.62 -24.81 1.87
N GLY A 208 -4.56 -25.63 0.82
CA GLY A 208 -5.00 -27.03 0.88
C GLY A 208 -6.52 -27.16 0.98
N VAL A 209 -7.29 -26.34 0.24
CA VAL A 209 -8.76 -26.42 0.27
C VAL A 209 -9.30 -27.48 -0.67
N ARG A 210 -10.56 -27.88 -0.44
CA ARG A 210 -11.26 -28.93 -1.21
C ARG A 210 -11.77 -28.39 -2.54
N GLY A 211 -11.53 -29.16 -3.60
CA GLY A 211 -12.10 -28.96 -4.95
C GLY A 211 -11.40 -27.89 -5.75
N ASP A 212 -11.87 -27.71 -6.98
CA ASP A 212 -11.33 -26.71 -7.89
C ASP A 212 -11.88 -25.32 -7.54
N VAL A 213 -10.98 -24.35 -7.44
CA VAL A 213 -11.35 -22.94 -7.28
C VAL A 213 -11.72 -22.39 -8.65
N THR A 214 -13.00 -22.01 -8.78
CA THR A 214 -13.56 -21.37 -9.99
C THR A 214 -14.20 -20.05 -9.62
N SER A 215 -14.20 -19.07 -10.53
CA SER A 215 -14.83 -17.77 -10.25
C SER A 215 -16.28 -17.91 -9.83
N PRO A 216 -16.70 -17.29 -8.71
CA PRO A 216 -18.07 -17.35 -8.22
C PRO A 216 -18.97 -16.27 -8.85
N THR A 217 -18.64 -15.72 -10.02
CA THR A 217 -19.36 -14.60 -10.68
C THR A 217 -20.88 -14.76 -10.74
N PHE A 218 -21.39 -16.00 -10.78
CA PHE A 218 -22.84 -16.26 -10.82
C PHE A 218 -23.48 -16.49 -9.44
N VAL A 219 -22.69 -16.88 -8.45
CA VAL A 219 -23.15 -17.21 -7.07
C VAL A 219 -22.67 -16.20 -6.05
N ILE A 220 -21.88 -15.23 -6.49
CA ILE A 220 -21.29 -14.11 -5.74
C ILE A 220 -20.24 -14.57 -4.73
N ALA A 221 -20.53 -15.58 -3.88
CA ALA A 221 -19.60 -16.11 -2.91
C ALA A 221 -19.58 -17.64 -2.91
N ARG A 222 -18.42 -18.22 -2.59
CA ARG A 222 -18.25 -19.67 -2.41
C ARG A 222 -17.26 -19.96 -1.30
N VAL A 223 -17.62 -20.86 -0.40
CA VAL A 223 -16.73 -21.38 0.63
C VAL A 223 -16.07 -22.66 0.15
N HIS A 224 -14.75 -22.74 0.23
CA HIS A 224 -13.93 -23.93 -0.02
C HIS A 224 -13.38 -24.44 1.31
N PRO A 225 -13.93 -25.53 1.87
CA PRO A 225 -13.47 -26.07 3.15
C PRO A 225 -12.00 -26.54 3.07
N SER A 226 -11.25 -26.37 4.15
CA SER A 226 -9.90 -26.93 4.24
C SER A 226 -9.93 -28.47 4.25
N LEU A 227 -8.90 -29.08 3.67
CA LEU A 227 -8.65 -30.53 3.75
C LEU A 227 -7.76 -30.90 4.95
N SER A 228 -7.31 -29.91 5.70
CA SER A 228 -6.41 -30.04 6.85
C SER A 228 -6.90 -29.15 8.00
N ASP A 229 -6.05 -28.94 9.01
CA ASP A 229 -6.32 -28.01 10.13
C ASP A 229 -6.09 -26.53 9.76
N GLY A 230 -5.85 -26.23 8.48
CA GLY A 230 -5.69 -24.87 7.97
C GLY A 230 -7.02 -24.13 7.78
N PRO A 231 -7.00 -22.83 7.44
CA PRO A 231 -8.21 -22.06 7.21
C PRO A 231 -8.94 -22.49 5.93
N ALA A 232 -10.25 -22.38 5.94
CA ALA A 232 -11.06 -22.42 4.72
C ALA A 232 -10.77 -21.21 3.84
N LEU A 233 -11.17 -21.25 2.56
CA LEU A 233 -11.11 -20.12 1.65
C LEU A 233 -12.55 -19.65 1.34
N VAL A 234 -12.88 -18.42 1.67
CA VAL A 234 -14.07 -17.72 1.21
C VAL A 234 -13.70 -16.93 -0.04
N HIS A 235 -14.30 -17.27 -1.18
CA HIS A 235 -14.04 -16.63 -2.46
C HIS A 235 -15.26 -15.83 -2.89
N VAL A 236 -15.11 -14.52 -3.03
CA VAL A 236 -16.15 -13.55 -3.40
C VAL A 236 -15.80 -12.92 -4.73
N ASP A 237 -16.77 -12.72 -5.62
CA ASP A 237 -16.65 -11.90 -6.83
C ASP A 237 -17.64 -10.74 -6.72
N ALA A 238 -17.08 -9.56 -6.40
CA ALA A 238 -17.85 -8.34 -6.18
C ALA A 238 -18.18 -7.57 -7.48
N TYR A 239 -17.88 -8.13 -8.67
CA TYR A 239 -18.11 -7.47 -9.96
C TYR A 239 -19.56 -7.00 -10.19
N ARG A 240 -20.53 -7.65 -9.54
CA ARG A 240 -21.97 -7.36 -9.67
C ARG A 240 -22.57 -6.66 -8.47
N LEU A 241 -21.78 -6.41 -7.42
CA LEU A 241 -22.25 -5.74 -6.23
C LEU A 241 -22.25 -4.22 -6.47
N ASP A 242 -23.36 -3.56 -6.15
CA ASP A 242 -23.51 -2.13 -6.29
C ASP A 242 -22.94 -1.33 -5.10
N GLY A 243 -22.47 -2.01 -4.05
CA GLY A 243 -21.91 -1.34 -2.87
C GLY A 243 -21.58 -2.25 -1.69
N ALA A 244 -20.97 -1.67 -0.66
CA ALA A 244 -20.56 -2.37 0.55
C ALA A 244 -21.73 -3.00 1.32
N ALA A 245 -22.94 -2.41 1.25
CA ALA A 245 -24.12 -2.95 1.92
C ALA A 245 -24.52 -4.33 1.38
N GLU A 246 -24.38 -4.58 0.07
CA GLU A 246 -24.66 -5.90 -0.51
C GLU A 246 -23.58 -6.92 -0.14
N LEU A 247 -22.36 -6.48 0.14
CA LEU A 247 -21.30 -7.33 0.64
C LEU A 247 -21.58 -7.76 2.10
N ASP A 248 -22.11 -6.86 2.91
CA ASP A 248 -22.54 -7.14 4.29
C ASP A 248 -23.71 -8.15 4.31
N ASP A 249 -24.64 -8.05 3.33
CA ASP A 249 -25.79 -8.95 3.20
C ASP A 249 -25.39 -10.40 2.83
N LEU A 250 -24.15 -10.65 2.41
CA LEU A 250 -23.66 -12.00 2.13
C LEU A 250 -23.37 -12.84 3.39
N ASP A 251 -23.59 -12.28 4.58
CA ASP A 251 -23.35 -12.92 5.89
C ASP A 251 -21.93 -13.54 6.01
N LEU A 252 -20.96 -12.83 5.45
CA LEU A 252 -19.55 -13.26 5.44
C LEU A 252 -18.89 -13.17 6.81
N ASP A 253 -19.49 -12.41 7.73
CA ASP A 253 -18.96 -12.20 9.09
C ASP A 253 -18.86 -13.51 9.88
N THR A 254 -19.71 -14.48 9.59
CA THR A 254 -19.75 -15.76 10.28
C THR A 254 -18.49 -16.60 10.05
N ASP A 255 -17.84 -16.44 8.87
CA ASP A 255 -16.71 -17.27 8.45
C ASP A 255 -15.38 -16.52 8.39
N LEU A 256 -15.38 -15.18 8.59
CA LEU A 256 -14.18 -14.35 8.43
C LEU A 256 -13.07 -14.72 9.41
N ASP A 257 -13.40 -14.99 10.66
CA ASP A 257 -12.42 -15.31 11.70
C ASP A 257 -11.78 -16.70 11.51
N GLU A 258 -12.48 -17.62 10.82
CA GLU A 258 -12.05 -19.01 10.59
C GLU A 258 -11.50 -19.25 9.18
N ALA A 259 -11.65 -18.29 8.28
CA ALA A 259 -11.30 -18.42 6.87
C ALA A 259 -10.29 -17.35 6.41
N VAL A 260 -9.68 -17.61 5.28
CA VAL A 260 -9.05 -16.58 4.43
C VAL A 260 -10.10 -16.12 3.44
N THR A 261 -10.37 -14.82 3.39
CA THR A 261 -11.35 -14.25 2.47
C THR A 261 -10.65 -13.59 1.29
N VAL A 262 -11.07 -13.92 0.08
CA VAL A 262 -10.60 -13.30 -1.17
C VAL A 262 -11.77 -12.63 -1.87
N VAL A 263 -11.64 -11.34 -2.15
CA VAL A 263 -12.64 -10.53 -2.84
C VAL A 263 -12.09 -10.07 -4.18
N GLU A 264 -12.54 -10.67 -5.28
CA GLU A 264 -12.26 -10.16 -6.64
C GLU A 264 -13.13 -8.93 -6.91
N TRP A 265 -12.56 -7.88 -7.54
CA TRP A 265 -13.22 -6.59 -7.81
C TRP A 265 -13.62 -5.82 -6.55
N GLY A 266 -12.96 -6.08 -5.44
CA GLY A 266 -13.34 -5.56 -4.11
C GLY A 266 -12.76 -4.17 -3.79
N GLU A 267 -12.16 -3.44 -4.74
CA GLU A 267 -11.64 -2.09 -4.50
C GLU A 267 -12.73 -1.15 -3.97
N GLY A 268 -12.51 -0.51 -2.83
CA GLY A 268 -13.48 0.38 -2.19
C GLY A 268 -14.60 -0.35 -1.42
N LEU A 269 -14.66 -1.69 -1.48
CA LEU A 269 -15.68 -2.49 -0.79
C LEU A 269 -15.10 -3.31 0.37
N ALA A 270 -13.91 -3.83 0.18
CA ALA A 270 -13.31 -4.78 1.14
C ALA A 270 -12.69 -4.10 2.36
N GLU A 271 -12.52 -2.78 2.35
CA GLU A 271 -12.11 -2.00 3.53
C GLU A 271 -13.16 -2.08 4.66
N ALA A 272 -14.41 -2.43 4.33
CA ALA A 272 -15.45 -2.74 5.32
C ALA A 272 -15.22 -4.09 6.02
N LEU A 273 -14.48 -5.02 5.39
CA LEU A 273 -14.25 -6.37 5.92
C LEU A 273 -12.99 -6.48 6.80
N SER A 274 -12.03 -5.60 6.66
CA SER A 274 -10.77 -5.67 7.41
C SER A 274 -10.07 -4.33 7.50
N ASP A 275 -9.53 -4.00 8.67
CA ASP A 275 -8.62 -2.86 8.87
C ASP A 275 -7.20 -3.14 8.34
N ALA A 276 -6.92 -4.38 7.95
CA ALA A 276 -5.59 -4.81 7.51
C ALA A 276 -5.66 -5.73 6.26
N PRO A 277 -6.26 -5.29 5.14
CA PRO A 277 -6.32 -6.08 3.93
C PRO A 277 -4.96 -6.25 3.26
N LEU A 278 -4.80 -7.34 2.51
CA LEU A 278 -3.72 -7.51 1.55
C LEU A 278 -4.26 -7.19 0.16
N GLU A 279 -3.88 -6.05 -0.40
CA GLU A 279 -4.28 -5.69 -1.75
C GLU A 279 -3.35 -6.31 -2.79
N VAL A 280 -3.93 -6.96 -3.80
CA VAL A 280 -3.21 -7.59 -4.91
C VAL A 280 -3.75 -7.02 -6.21
N ARG A 281 -2.95 -6.18 -6.87
CA ARG A 281 -3.31 -5.55 -8.15
C ARG A 281 -2.56 -6.24 -9.29
N ILE A 282 -3.32 -6.76 -10.26
CA ILE A 282 -2.77 -7.49 -11.40
C ILE A 282 -2.85 -6.59 -12.63
N HIS A 283 -1.68 -6.15 -13.10
CA HIS A 283 -1.53 -5.30 -14.27
C HIS A 283 -1.15 -6.13 -15.48
N ARG A 284 -1.84 -5.93 -16.61
CA ARG A 284 -1.35 -6.38 -17.91
C ARG A 284 -0.14 -5.54 -18.28
N ALA A 285 0.92 -6.18 -18.79
CA ALA A 285 1.95 -5.44 -19.49
C ALA A 285 1.27 -4.70 -20.64
N THR A 286 1.34 -3.37 -20.66
CA THR A 286 0.70 -2.54 -21.68
C THR A 286 1.28 -2.93 -23.01
N ALA A 287 0.49 -3.64 -23.81
CA ALA A 287 0.88 -4.06 -25.15
C ALA A 287 0.83 -2.87 -26.10
N GLY A 288 1.97 -2.19 -26.26
CA GLY A 288 2.22 -1.48 -27.52
C GLY A 288 2.50 -2.44 -28.69
N ASP A 289 3.09 -3.62 -28.43
CA ASP A 289 3.62 -4.51 -29.45
C ASP A 289 3.61 -6.02 -29.08
N ALA A 290 2.73 -6.47 -28.20
CA ALA A 290 2.64 -7.91 -27.92
C ALA A 290 1.97 -8.65 -29.09
N PRO A 291 2.59 -9.72 -29.66
CA PRO A 291 1.94 -10.53 -30.69
C PRO A 291 0.67 -11.17 -30.09
N LEU A 292 -0.39 -11.25 -30.90
CA LEU A 292 -1.70 -11.80 -30.51
C LEU A 292 -1.61 -13.27 -30.01
N ASP A 293 -0.54 -13.98 -30.31
CA ASP A 293 -0.28 -15.39 -29.97
C ASP A 293 0.96 -15.58 -29.08
N GLY A 294 1.47 -14.50 -28.44
CA GLY A 294 2.66 -14.55 -27.58
C GLY A 294 2.32 -14.72 -26.10
N PRO A 295 3.37 -14.90 -25.23
CA PRO A 295 3.19 -14.87 -23.80
C PRO A 295 2.56 -13.54 -23.39
N ASP A 296 1.55 -13.58 -22.52
CA ASP A 296 0.83 -12.42 -22.00
C ASP A 296 1.26 -12.18 -20.54
N PRO A 297 2.43 -11.53 -20.32
CA PRO A 297 2.99 -11.35 -19.01
C PRO A 297 2.15 -10.38 -18.17
N ARG A 298 2.19 -10.58 -16.87
CA ARG A 298 1.54 -9.72 -15.87
C ARG A 298 2.59 -9.14 -14.94
N ARG A 299 2.28 -7.99 -14.37
CA ARG A 299 2.99 -7.45 -13.23
C ARG A 299 2.02 -7.35 -12.06
N VAL A 300 2.35 -8.03 -10.97
CA VAL A 300 1.51 -8.10 -9.78
C VAL A 300 2.11 -7.23 -8.69
N GLU A 301 1.31 -6.27 -8.22
CA GLU A 301 1.60 -5.47 -7.03
C GLU A 301 0.90 -6.13 -5.82
N ILE A 302 1.65 -6.42 -4.77
CA ILE A 302 1.13 -6.90 -3.49
C ILE A 302 1.37 -5.79 -2.49
N ASP A 303 0.32 -5.12 -2.03
CA ASP A 303 0.37 -3.98 -1.12
C ASP A 303 -0.21 -4.38 0.26
N PRO A 304 0.64 -4.55 1.28
CA PRO A 304 0.24 -4.96 2.61
C PRO A 304 -0.22 -3.76 3.44
N ILE A 305 -1.51 -3.68 3.75
CA ILE A 305 -2.11 -2.58 4.52
C ILE A 305 -2.29 -3.00 5.98
N GLY A 306 -1.90 -2.13 6.92
CA GLY A 306 -2.09 -2.36 8.35
C GLY A 306 -1.00 -3.19 9.03
N GLY A 307 -1.12 -3.27 10.36
CA GLY A 307 -0.09 -3.83 11.25
C GLY A 307 0.15 -5.33 11.09
N ARG A 308 -0.85 -6.06 10.60
CA ARG A 308 -0.78 -7.51 10.34
C ARG A 308 0.42 -7.89 9.45
N TRP A 309 0.78 -7.00 8.54
CA TRP A 309 1.75 -7.26 7.49
C TRP A 309 3.11 -6.63 7.69
N VAL A 310 3.32 -5.87 8.77
CA VAL A 310 4.62 -5.23 9.04
C VAL A 310 5.71 -6.29 9.19
N GLY A 311 6.67 -6.30 8.26
CA GLY A 311 7.77 -7.26 8.22
C GLY A 311 7.46 -8.61 7.54
N VAL A 312 6.24 -8.83 7.03
CA VAL A 312 5.90 -10.02 6.21
C VAL A 312 6.55 -9.88 4.83
N ARG A 313 6.99 -11.02 4.26
CA ARG A 313 7.61 -11.11 2.93
C ARG A 313 6.73 -11.93 1.99
N PHE A 314 6.51 -11.43 0.77
CA PHE A 314 5.74 -12.07 -0.29
C PHE A 314 6.63 -12.51 -1.46
#